data_38c6a29ed2b8e3855abc7da4417d1864
#
_entry.id   38c6a29ed2b8e3855abc7da4417d1864
#
_cell.length_a   1.000
_cell.length_b   1.000
_cell.length_c   1.000
_cell.angle_alpha   90.00
_cell.angle_beta   90.00
_cell.angle_gamma   90.00
#
_symmetry.space_group_name_H-M   'P 1'
#
loop_
_entity.id
_entity.type
_entity.pdbx_description
1 polymer ?
#
loop_
_entity_poly.entity_id
_entity_poly.type
_entity_poly.pdbx_seq_one_letter_code
_entity_poly.pdbx_strand_id
1 'polypeptide(L)'
;MSTIEEPRTEGVQEGRTGHRFTFGLWTVGNPGRDPFGGPTRADVDPVDSVHKLAELGAWGVSLHDDDLIPMGSSDAEKEKIVARFKDALDETGLGVGMATTNLFGHPAFKDGAFTSNDRGVRRAAIGKAMRFIDIAAQLNAEVYVFWGGREGTEVGVAKDPRDALERYREAINVLSHYVKDSGYDLRFAMEPKPNEPRGDIFLPTVGHALHFIETLDHPEMVGVNPEFAHETMAGLSFHHAIGHALWANKLFHIDLNSQRIGRYDQDFRFGAEDLKESFLLVRLLERAGYAGPLHFDAHSYRNENAEGVWDFAAGCMATYRALAEKAAHFDSLPDVQAALAGASQPDLALSSAGGDSADTLKAEATWENLDSLAERGYYNEKLDQILVEVLLGVR
;
A
#
# COMPACT_ATOMS: atom_id res chain seq x y z
N MET A 1 4.97 29.09 -3.54
CA MET A 1 4.31 28.84 -2.22
C MET A 1 2.91 28.34 -2.56
N SER A 2 2.77 27.03 -2.69
CA SER A 2 1.48 26.37 -2.88
C SER A 2 0.93 26.13 -1.47
N THR A 3 -0.25 26.68 -1.20
CA THR A 3 -0.99 26.45 0.03
C THR A 3 -1.39 24.98 0.08
N ILE A 4 -0.93 24.28 1.09
CA ILE A 4 -1.35 22.93 1.45
C ILE A 4 -2.82 23.04 1.81
N GLU A 5 -3.72 22.48 0.98
CA GLU A 5 -5.12 22.26 1.41
C GLU A 5 -5.09 21.18 2.50
N GLU A 6 -5.64 21.54 3.66
CA GLU A 6 -5.86 20.60 4.76
C GLU A 6 -6.82 19.48 4.28
N PRO A 7 -6.57 18.21 4.67
CA PRO A 7 -7.49 17.12 4.34
C PRO A 7 -8.87 17.39 4.97
N ARG A 8 -9.92 17.24 4.18
CA ARG A 8 -11.30 17.39 4.62
C ARG A 8 -11.63 16.36 5.70
N THR A 9 -11.78 16.82 6.92
CA THR A 9 -12.31 16.06 8.06
C THR A 9 -13.82 16.31 8.23
N GLU A 10 -14.64 15.94 7.27
CA GLU A 10 -16.08 15.93 7.46
C GLU A 10 -16.60 14.48 7.41
N GLY A 11 -17.00 13.96 8.57
CA GLY A 11 -17.72 12.70 8.71
C GLY A 11 -17.06 11.64 9.61
N VAL A 12 -16.18 12.02 10.53
CA VAL A 12 -15.67 11.04 11.53
C VAL A 12 -16.80 10.75 12.52
N GLN A 13 -17.34 9.52 12.50
CA GLN A 13 -18.23 9.03 13.55
C GLN A 13 -17.52 9.14 14.90
N GLU A 14 -18.07 9.93 15.81
CA GLU A 14 -17.65 9.98 17.21
C GLU A 14 -17.78 8.57 17.81
N GLY A 15 -16.63 7.92 18.05
CA GLY A 15 -16.55 6.59 18.67
C GLY A 15 -15.43 5.70 18.14
N ARG A 16 -14.89 5.93 16.94
CA ARG A 16 -13.73 5.21 16.40
C ARG A 16 -12.50 6.11 16.38
N THR A 17 -12.00 6.44 17.56
CA THR A 17 -10.70 7.12 17.70
C THR A 17 -9.60 6.13 17.40
N GLY A 18 -8.81 6.33 16.33
CA GLY A 18 -7.64 5.50 16.07
C GLY A 18 -7.41 5.23 14.59
N HIS A 19 -6.55 4.28 14.35
CA HIS A 19 -6.09 3.84 13.05
C HIS A 19 -7.23 3.29 12.17
N ARG A 20 -7.21 3.62 10.89
CA ARG A 20 -8.23 3.23 9.91
C ARG A 20 -7.88 1.88 9.28
N PHE A 21 -8.03 0.80 10.03
CA PHE A 21 -7.72 -0.56 9.57
C PHE A 21 -8.74 -1.07 8.57
N THR A 22 -8.25 -1.59 7.44
CA THR A 22 -9.08 -2.22 6.39
C THR A 22 -8.55 -3.61 6.03
N PHE A 23 -9.43 -4.45 5.53
CA PHE A 23 -9.12 -5.80 5.06
C PHE A 23 -9.76 -6.04 3.70
N GLY A 24 -9.02 -6.72 2.82
CA GLY A 24 -9.56 -7.21 1.56
C GLY A 24 -10.61 -8.31 1.79
N LEU A 25 -11.69 -8.31 1.02
CA LEU A 25 -12.62 -9.43 1.02
C LEU A 25 -11.91 -10.73 0.59
N TRP A 26 -10.90 -10.63 -0.27
CA TRP A 26 -10.03 -11.75 -0.67
C TRP A 26 -9.11 -12.23 0.45
N THR A 27 -8.81 -11.41 1.44
CA THR A 27 -7.94 -11.76 2.57
C THR A 27 -8.71 -12.52 3.64
N VAL A 28 -9.81 -11.96 4.16
CA VAL A 28 -10.66 -12.63 5.16
C VAL A 28 -11.57 -13.69 4.53
N GLY A 29 -11.89 -13.59 3.26
CA GLY A 29 -12.58 -14.61 2.48
C GLY A 29 -11.67 -15.67 1.86
N ASN A 30 -10.34 -15.63 2.13
CA ASN A 30 -9.39 -16.57 1.55
C ASN A 30 -9.73 -18.03 1.93
N PRO A 31 -10.03 -18.91 0.94
CA PRO A 31 -10.47 -20.26 1.22
C PRO A 31 -9.33 -21.22 1.59
N GLY A 32 -8.09 -20.74 1.68
CA GLY A 32 -6.90 -21.57 1.95
C GLY A 32 -6.47 -22.44 0.78
N ARG A 33 -6.75 -22.01 -0.44
CA ARG A 33 -6.25 -22.66 -1.67
C ARG A 33 -4.81 -22.25 -1.91
N ASP A 34 -4.00 -23.16 -2.44
CA ASP A 34 -2.65 -22.91 -2.95
C ASP A 34 -2.45 -23.58 -4.33
N PRO A 35 -1.33 -23.38 -5.03
CA PRO A 35 -1.07 -24.01 -6.33
C PRO A 35 -1.08 -25.54 -6.31
N PHE A 36 -0.98 -26.18 -5.15
CA PHE A 36 -0.84 -27.63 -4.97
C PHE A 36 -2.07 -28.27 -4.29
N GLY A 37 -3.01 -27.47 -3.76
CA GLY A 37 -4.15 -27.98 -3.02
C GLY A 37 -5.43 -27.15 -3.14
N GLY A 38 -6.56 -27.82 -3.04
CA GLY A 38 -7.86 -27.17 -3.02
C GLY A 38 -8.12 -26.37 -1.72
N PRO A 39 -9.31 -25.76 -1.60
CA PRO A 39 -9.68 -24.97 -0.43
C PRO A 39 -9.74 -25.84 0.83
N THR A 40 -9.36 -25.24 1.96
CA THR A 40 -9.44 -25.85 3.30
C THR A 40 -10.56 -25.24 4.14
N ARG A 41 -11.15 -24.15 3.67
CA ARG A 41 -12.27 -23.42 4.30
C ARG A 41 -13.37 -23.18 3.26
N ALA A 42 -14.58 -23.01 3.76
CA ALA A 42 -15.70 -22.57 2.92
C ALA A 42 -15.55 -21.10 2.51
N ASP A 43 -16.15 -20.75 1.39
CA ASP A 43 -16.28 -19.36 0.98
C ASP A 43 -17.11 -18.57 2.01
N VAL A 44 -16.76 -17.33 2.24
CA VAL A 44 -17.46 -16.42 3.16
C VAL A 44 -18.26 -15.40 2.33
N ASP A 45 -19.51 -15.18 2.71
CA ASP A 45 -20.33 -14.14 2.07
C ASP A 45 -19.72 -12.75 2.35
N PRO A 46 -19.56 -11.88 1.35
CA PRO A 46 -19.01 -10.52 1.55
C PRO A 46 -19.72 -9.72 2.64
N VAL A 47 -21.04 -9.85 2.78
CA VAL A 47 -21.82 -9.18 3.82
C VAL A 47 -21.49 -9.71 5.21
N ASP A 48 -21.32 -11.03 5.35
CA ASP A 48 -20.90 -11.64 6.62
C ASP A 48 -19.49 -11.15 7.01
N SER A 49 -18.61 -10.99 6.02
CA SER A 49 -17.26 -10.40 6.25
C SER A 49 -17.34 -8.97 6.76
N VAL A 50 -18.23 -8.13 6.20
CA VAL A 50 -18.46 -6.75 6.66
C VAL A 50 -18.90 -6.74 8.13
N HIS A 51 -19.89 -7.54 8.51
CA HIS A 51 -20.36 -7.62 9.89
C HIS A 51 -19.27 -8.10 10.85
N LYS A 52 -18.53 -9.13 10.47
CA LYS A 52 -17.43 -9.66 11.30
C LYS A 52 -16.29 -8.65 11.49
N LEU A 53 -15.88 -7.95 10.45
CA LEU A 53 -14.86 -6.91 10.54
C LEU A 53 -15.32 -5.74 11.42
N ALA A 54 -16.62 -5.38 11.35
CA ALA A 54 -17.20 -4.38 12.24
C ALA A 54 -17.17 -4.82 13.71
N GLU A 55 -17.52 -6.07 14.02
CA GLU A 55 -17.42 -6.66 15.36
C GLU A 55 -15.97 -6.61 15.91
N LEU A 56 -14.96 -6.82 15.06
CA LEU A 56 -13.55 -6.72 15.42
C LEU A 56 -13.02 -5.29 15.56
N GLY A 57 -13.80 -4.29 15.14
CA GLY A 57 -13.43 -2.87 15.22
C GLY A 57 -12.54 -2.41 14.07
N ALA A 58 -12.60 -3.06 12.91
CA ALA A 58 -12.03 -2.54 11.67
C ALA A 58 -12.75 -1.24 11.25
N TRP A 59 -12.06 -0.39 10.51
CA TRP A 59 -12.63 0.83 9.95
C TRP A 59 -13.35 0.55 8.63
N GLY A 60 -12.87 -0.40 7.83
CA GLY A 60 -13.45 -0.63 6.52
C GLY A 60 -12.98 -1.91 5.84
N VAL A 61 -13.38 -2.03 4.61
CA VAL A 61 -13.08 -3.16 3.71
C VAL A 61 -12.44 -2.67 2.41
N SER A 62 -11.81 -3.60 1.69
CA SER A 62 -11.33 -3.43 0.32
C SER A 62 -11.81 -4.59 -0.54
N LEU A 63 -11.98 -4.40 -1.84
CA LEU A 63 -12.56 -5.44 -2.70
C LEU A 63 -12.09 -5.38 -4.15
N HIS A 64 -11.95 -6.57 -4.77
CA HIS A 64 -11.97 -6.72 -6.22
C HIS A 64 -13.41 -6.74 -6.74
N ASP A 65 -13.56 -6.48 -8.01
CA ASP A 65 -14.87 -6.58 -8.67
C ASP A 65 -15.50 -7.97 -8.53
N ASP A 66 -14.72 -9.04 -8.59
CA ASP A 66 -15.18 -10.42 -8.51
C ASP A 66 -15.22 -11.01 -7.10
N ASP A 67 -14.69 -10.33 -6.08
CA ASP A 67 -14.99 -10.65 -4.67
C ASP A 67 -16.47 -10.40 -4.34
N LEU A 68 -17.06 -9.39 -4.99
CA LEU A 68 -18.43 -8.97 -4.74
C LEU A 68 -19.40 -9.49 -5.81
N ILE A 69 -19.03 -9.38 -7.10
CA ILE A 69 -19.91 -9.63 -8.23
C ILE A 69 -19.42 -10.83 -9.03
N PRO A 70 -20.10 -11.99 -8.94
CA PRO A 70 -19.73 -13.16 -9.73
C PRO A 70 -19.68 -12.86 -11.23
N MET A 71 -18.67 -13.40 -11.91
CA MET A 71 -18.52 -13.24 -13.35
C MET A 71 -19.76 -13.79 -14.09
N GLY A 72 -20.30 -13.00 -15.02
CA GLY A 72 -21.48 -13.37 -15.81
C GLY A 72 -22.81 -12.94 -15.19
N SER A 73 -22.82 -12.28 -14.03
CA SER A 73 -24.04 -11.72 -13.44
C SER A 73 -24.71 -10.73 -14.39
N SER A 74 -26.02 -10.80 -14.51
CA SER A 74 -26.86 -9.83 -15.23
C SER A 74 -26.83 -8.48 -14.51
N ASP A 75 -27.18 -7.40 -15.18
CA ASP A 75 -27.17 -6.06 -14.57
C ASP A 75 -28.15 -5.96 -13.38
N ALA A 76 -29.32 -6.62 -13.47
CA ALA A 76 -30.26 -6.68 -12.36
C ALA A 76 -29.74 -7.47 -11.13
N GLU A 77 -28.91 -8.50 -11.35
CA GLU A 77 -28.23 -9.22 -10.27
C GLU A 77 -27.13 -8.37 -9.63
N LYS A 78 -26.32 -7.67 -10.44
CA LYS A 78 -25.30 -6.74 -9.96
C LYS A 78 -25.90 -5.65 -9.07
N GLU A 79 -26.99 -5.00 -9.54
CA GLU A 79 -27.69 -3.98 -8.76
C GLU A 79 -28.14 -4.50 -7.38
N LYS A 80 -28.69 -5.71 -7.32
CA LYS A 80 -29.12 -6.34 -6.06
C LYS A 80 -27.93 -6.64 -5.13
N ILE A 81 -26.84 -7.16 -5.70
CA ILE A 81 -25.62 -7.49 -4.92
C ILE A 81 -25.02 -6.22 -4.34
N VAL A 82 -24.85 -5.19 -5.17
CA VAL A 82 -24.28 -3.90 -4.73
C VAL A 82 -25.16 -3.23 -3.68
N ALA A 83 -26.49 -3.23 -3.87
CA ALA A 83 -27.43 -2.69 -2.90
C ALA A 83 -27.34 -3.42 -1.55
N ARG A 84 -27.36 -4.76 -1.54
CA ARG A 84 -27.21 -5.56 -0.31
C ARG A 84 -25.89 -5.29 0.41
N PHE A 85 -24.80 -5.16 -0.33
CA PHE A 85 -23.49 -4.86 0.23
C PHE A 85 -23.44 -3.46 0.81
N LYS A 86 -24.01 -2.48 0.10
CA LYS A 86 -24.12 -1.10 0.59
C LYS A 86 -24.97 -1.02 1.85
N ASP A 87 -26.09 -1.73 1.93
CA ASP A 87 -26.91 -1.80 3.14
C ASP A 87 -26.09 -2.29 4.35
N ALA A 88 -25.25 -3.33 4.16
CA ALA A 88 -24.37 -3.83 5.22
C ALA A 88 -23.29 -2.81 5.65
N LEU A 89 -22.72 -2.06 4.69
CA LEU A 89 -21.80 -0.96 5.02
C LEU A 89 -22.49 0.15 5.80
N ASP A 90 -23.71 0.53 5.40
CA ASP A 90 -24.51 1.57 6.08
C ASP A 90 -24.94 1.10 7.50
N GLU A 91 -25.32 -0.17 7.68
CA GLU A 91 -25.65 -0.76 8.98
C GLU A 91 -24.47 -0.81 9.95
N THR A 92 -23.29 -1.13 9.45
CA THR A 92 -22.08 -1.31 10.28
C THR A 92 -21.27 -0.02 10.42
N GLY A 93 -21.46 0.93 9.52
CA GLY A 93 -20.68 2.14 9.39
C GLY A 93 -19.25 1.85 8.91
N LEU A 94 -18.97 0.74 8.23
CA LEU A 94 -17.68 0.49 7.60
C LEU A 94 -17.56 1.29 6.30
N GLY A 95 -16.35 1.82 6.05
CA GLY A 95 -15.99 2.45 4.77
C GLY A 95 -15.41 1.47 3.77
N VAL A 96 -15.27 1.92 2.53
CA VAL A 96 -14.49 1.21 1.50
C VAL A 96 -13.18 1.96 1.32
N GLY A 97 -12.08 1.38 1.84
CA GLY A 97 -10.76 1.98 1.76
C GLY A 97 -10.17 1.93 0.35
N MET A 98 -10.40 0.79 -0.33
CA MET A 98 -9.86 0.55 -1.65
C MET A 98 -10.81 -0.34 -2.48
N ALA A 99 -10.90 -0.04 -3.78
CA ALA A 99 -11.48 -0.91 -4.78
C ALA A 99 -10.44 -1.22 -5.86
N THR A 100 -10.54 -2.37 -6.51
CA THR A 100 -9.65 -2.77 -7.60
C THR A 100 -10.34 -3.74 -8.55
N THR A 101 -9.85 -3.87 -9.78
CA THR A 101 -10.39 -4.81 -10.77
C THR A 101 -9.44 -5.99 -10.91
N ASN A 102 -9.97 -7.21 -10.82
CA ASN A 102 -9.23 -8.41 -11.15
C ASN A 102 -8.94 -8.45 -12.68
N LEU A 103 -7.74 -8.02 -13.04
CA LEU A 103 -7.21 -8.04 -14.41
C LEU A 103 -6.13 -9.13 -14.59
N PHE A 104 -6.16 -10.17 -13.77
CA PHE A 104 -5.13 -11.21 -13.71
C PHE A 104 -5.67 -12.64 -13.69
N GLY A 105 -6.83 -12.89 -13.08
CA GLY A 105 -7.39 -14.22 -12.89
C GLY A 105 -7.94 -14.85 -14.17
N HIS A 106 -8.58 -14.06 -15.05
CA HIS A 106 -9.14 -14.58 -16.29
C HIS A 106 -8.04 -14.89 -17.32
N PRO A 107 -8.09 -16.06 -18.04
CA PRO A 107 -7.07 -16.44 -19.02
C PRO A 107 -6.83 -15.45 -20.17
N ALA A 108 -7.78 -14.56 -20.46
CA ALA A 108 -7.60 -13.50 -21.45
C ALA A 108 -6.45 -12.56 -21.10
N PHE A 109 -6.16 -12.37 -19.79
CA PHE A 109 -5.12 -11.47 -19.28
C PHE A 109 -3.77 -12.17 -19.06
N LYS A 110 -3.59 -13.40 -19.55
CA LYS A 110 -2.35 -14.17 -19.36
C LYS A 110 -1.08 -13.48 -19.85
N ASP A 111 -1.17 -12.56 -20.82
CA ASP A 111 -0.06 -11.74 -21.34
C ASP A 111 -0.14 -10.28 -20.90
N GLY A 112 -0.74 -10.00 -19.76
CA GLY A 112 -1.05 -8.65 -19.30
C GLY A 112 -2.44 -8.21 -19.70
N ALA A 113 -2.93 -7.19 -19.04
CA ALA A 113 -4.20 -6.55 -19.35
C ALA A 113 -3.96 -5.24 -20.12
N PHE A 114 -3.48 -4.21 -19.44
CA PHE A 114 -3.18 -2.90 -20.04
C PHE A 114 -1.94 -2.93 -20.94
N THR A 115 -0.95 -3.79 -20.64
CA THR A 115 0.30 -3.89 -21.41
C THR A 115 0.27 -5.01 -22.46
N SER A 116 -0.85 -5.75 -22.59
CA SER A 116 -0.96 -6.83 -23.56
C SER A 116 -0.58 -6.41 -24.99
N ASN A 117 0.09 -7.28 -25.73
CA ASN A 117 0.35 -7.06 -27.14
C ASN A 117 -0.95 -7.02 -27.98
N ASP A 118 -2.03 -7.67 -27.49
CA ASP A 118 -3.33 -7.69 -28.16
C ASP A 118 -4.18 -6.45 -27.79
N ARG A 119 -4.52 -5.65 -28.80
CA ARG A 119 -5.35 -4.45 -28.62
C ARG A 119 -6.76 -4.78 -28.09
N GLY A 120 -7.33 -5.92 -28.48
CA GLY A 120 -8.64 -6.36 -28.01
C GLY A 120 -8.64 -6.62 -26.50
N VAL A 121 -7.58 -7.27 -25.99
CA VAL A 121 -7.37 -7.51 -24.55
C VAL A 121 -7.25 -6.17 -23.80
N ARG A 122 -6.43 -5.23 -24.27
CA ARG A 122 -6.28 -3.91 -23.63
C ARG A 122 -7.62 -3.16 -23.53
N ARG A 123 -8.40 -3.15 -24.63
CA ARG A 123 -9.73 -2.51 -24.65
C ARG A 123 -10.71 -3.18 -23.67
N ALA A 124 -10.70 -4.53 -23.62
CA ALA A 124 -11.54 -5.28 -22.68
C ALA A 124 -11.15 -4.98 -21.21
N ALA A 125 -9.86 -4.87 -20.93
CA ALA A 125 -9.34 -4.52 -19.61
C ALA A 125 -9.79 -3.11 -19.17
N ILE A 126 -9.62 -2.10 -20.03
CA ILE A 126 -10.08 -0.73 -19.77
C ILE A 126 -11.61 -0.70 -19.55
N GLY A 127 -12.38 -1.36 -20.39
CA GLY A 127 -13.84 -1.42 -20.25
C GLY A 127 -14.29 -2.17 -18.98
N LYS A 128 -13.54 -3.20 -18.55
CA LYS A 128 -13.81 -3.90 -17.28
C LYS A 128 -13.55 -2.97 -16.10
N ALA A 129 -12.40 -2.25 -16.11
CA ALA A 129 -12.07 -1.29 -15.08
C ALA A 129 -13.09 -0.14 -14.99
N MET A 130 -13.50 0.45 -16.11
CA MET A 130 -14.54 1.50 -16.11
C MET A 130 -15.82 1.06 -15.43
N ARG A 131 -16.33 -0.15 -15.76
CA ARG A 131 -17.56 -0.67 -15.12
C ARG A 131 -17.42 -0.83 -13.62
N PHE A 132 -16.24 -1.21 -13.12
CA PHE A 132 -16.07 -1.35 -11.68
C PHE A 132 -15.74 -0.01 -11.00
N ILE A 133 -15.11 0.93 -11.68
CA ILE A 133 -14.96 2.32 -11.22
C ILE A 133 -16.34 2.95 -10.92
N ASP A 134 -17.36 2.69 -11.76
CA ASP A 134 -18.72 3.18 -11.50
C ASP A 134 -19.29 2.63 -10.19
N ILE A 135 -19.03 1.35 -9.90
CA ILE A 135 -19.47 0.70 -8.66
C ILE A 135 -18.64 1.19 -7.47
N ALA A 136 -17.33 1.34 -7.63
CA ALA A 136 -16.45 1.88 -6.61
C ALA A 136 -16.87 3.29 -6.18
N ALA A 137 -17.24 4.13 -7.15
CA ALA A 137 -17.80 5.46 -6.88
C ALA A 137 -19.15 5.39 -6.13
N GLN A 138 -20.04 4.45 -6.48
CA GLN A 138 -21.31 4.24 -5.76
C GLN A 138 -21.10 3.76 -4.32
N LEU A 139 -20.03 3.02 -4.06
CA LEU A 139 -19.63 2.54 -2.73
C LEU A 139 -18.79 3.56 -1.96
N ASN A 140 -18.51 4.74 -2.52
CA ASN A 140 -17.64 5.77 -1.97
C ASN A 140 -16.24 5.24 -1.61
N ALA A 141 -15.65 4.40 -2.47
CA ALA A 141 -14.28 3.95 -2.31
C ALA A 141 -13.32 5.15 -2.33
N GLU A 142 -12.34 5.18 -1.40
CA GLU A 142 -11.42 6.32 -1.30
C GLU A 142 -10.35 6.29 -2.39
N VAL A 143 -9.88 5.09 -2.73
CA VAL A 143 -8.81 4.87 -3.70
C VAL A 143 -9.17 3.71 -4.61
N TYR A 144 -8.79 3.82 -5.87
CA TYR A 144 -8.85 2.72 -6.83
C TYR A 144 -7.44 2.26 -7.16
N VAL A 145 -7.11 1.03 -6.77
CA VAL A 145 -5.77 0.48 -6.91
C VAL A 145 -5.63 -0.29 -8.22
N PHE A 146 -4.46 -0.18 -8.84
CA PHE A 146 -4.03 -1.00 -9.96
C PHE A 146 -2.86 -1.89 -9.54
N TRP A 147 -3.18 -3.15 -9.23
CA TRP A 147 -2.17 -4.18 -9.08
C TRP A 147 -1.77 -4.72 -10.44
N GLY A 148 -0.50 -4.54 -10.79
CA GLY A 148 0.04 -4.87 -12.09
C GLY A 148 0.64 -6.27 -12.20
N GLY A 149 0.16 -7.28 -11.47
CA GLY A 149 0.78 -8.59 -11.40
C GLY A 149 0.91 -9.34 -12.73
N ARG A 150 0.08 -9.03 -13.74
CA ARG A 150 0.26 -9.56 -15.11
C ARG A 150 0.94 -8.58 -16.06
N GLU A 151 1.15 -7.34 -15.64
CA GLU A 151 1.79 -6.28 -16.46
C GLU A 151 3.31 -6.46 -16.49
N GLY A 152 3.75 -7.48 -17.21
CA GLY A 152 5.14 -7.91 -17.25
C GLY A 152 5.43 -8.88 -18.40
N THR A 153 6.54 -9.61 -18.29
CA THR A 153 6.97 -10.59 -19.30
C THR A 153 7.83 -11.69 -18.68
N GLU A 154 7.83 -12.87 -19.26
CA GLU A 154 8.80 -13.94 -19.02
C GLU A 154 9.94 -13.94 -20.04
N VAL A 155 9.70 -13.37 -21.23
CA VAL A 155 10.64 -13.38 -22.34
C VAL A 155 10.74 -11.97 -22.94
N GLY A 156 11.80 -11.25 -22.58
CA GLY A 156 11.98 -9.83 -22.93
C GLY A 156 11.95 -9.52 -24.44
N VAL A 157 12.25 -10.49 -25.32
CA VAL A 157 12.14 -10.27 -26.77
C VAL A 157 10.69 -10.32 -27.28
N ALA A 158 9.75 -10.82 -26.49
CA ALA A 158 8.34 -10.93 -26.87
C ALA A 158 7.55 -9.64 -26.65
N LYS A 159 8.05 -8.75 -25.79
CA LYS A 159 7.36 -7.50 -25.44
C LYS A 159 8.40 -6.42 -25.11
N ASP A 160 8.48 -5.40 -25.95
CA ASP A 160 9.34 -4.24 -25.70
C ASP A 160 8.81 -3.48 -24.44
N PRO A 161 9.61 -3.31 -23.40
CA PRO A 161 9.18 -2.66 -22.18
C PRO A 161 8.78 -1.19 -22.38
N ARG A 162 9.35 -0.49 -23.35
CA ARG A 162 8.98 0.90 -23.68
C ARG A 162 7.56 0.95 -24.24
N ASP A 163 7.25 0.07 -25.19
CA ASP A 163 5.90 -0.04 -25.77
C ASP A 163 4.88 -0.47 -24.71
N ALA A 164 5.27 -1.37 -23.82
CA ALA A 164 4.42 -1.83 -22.73
C ALA A 164 4.09 -0.69 -21.75
N LEU A 165 5.09 0.09 -21.35
CA LEU A 165 4.89 1.26 -20.48
C LEU A 165 4.03 2.34 -21.15
N GLU A 166 4.20 2.59 -22.46
CA GLU A 166 3.34 3.52 -23.21
C GLU A 166 1.87 3.05 -23.23
N ARG A 167 1.63 1.75 -23.43
CA ARG A 167 0.28 1.17 -23.36
C ARG A 167 -0.32 1.27 -21.95
N TYR A 168 0.49 1.07 -20.92
CA TYR A 168 0.08 1.23 -19.53
C TYR A 168 -0.30 2.69 -19.26
N ARG A 169 0.55 3.63 -19.67
CA ARG A 169 0.30 5.07 -19.56
C ARG A 169 -0.99 5.48 -20.28
N GLU A 170 -1.20 5.02 -21.52
CA GLU A 170 -2.44 5.25 -22.27
C GLU A 170 -3.66 4.76 -21.48
N ALA A 171 -3.61 3.54 -20.91
CA ALA A 171 -4.72 2.97 -20.16
C ALA A 171 -5.06 3.80 -18.90
N ILE A 172 -4.04 4.17 -18.11
CA ILE A 172 -4.25 4.97 -16.89
C ILE A 172 -4.77 6.37 -17.26
N ASN A 173 -4.26 6.99 -18.32
CA ASN A 173 -4.76 8.30 -18.78
C ASN A 173 -6.24 8.21 -19.20
N VAL A 174 -6.61 7.19 -19.99
CA VAL A 174 -8.03 6.98 -20.38
C VAL A 174 -8.92 6.82 -19.16
N LEU A 175 -8.50 6.07 -18.15
CA LEU A 175 -9.27 5.87 -16.91
C LEU A 175 -9.32 7.13 -16.06
N SER A 176 -8.23 7.91 -15.99
CA SER A 176 -8.18 9.19 -15.26
C SER A 176 -9.13 10.21 -15.89
N HIS A 177 -9.12 10.33 -17.22
CA HIS A 177 -10.09 11.17 -17.93
C HIS A 177 -11.53 10.71 -17.68
N TYR A 178 -11.78 9.39 -17.72
CA TYR A 178 -13.10 8.84 -17.44
C TYR A 178 -13.63 9.23 -16.06
N VAL A 179 -12.82 9.11 -15.02
CA VAL A 179 -13.19 9.49 -13.64
C VAL A 179 -13.50 10.99 -13.56
N LYS A 180 -12.67 11.85 -14.18
CA LYS A 180 -12.88 13.31 -14.19
C LYS A 180 -14.15 13.69 -14.96
N ASP A 181 -14.36 13.12 -16.13
CA ASP A 181 -15.53 13.41 -16.97
C ASP A 181 -16.83 12.93 -16.33
N SER A 182 -16.77 11.84 -15.54
CA SER A 182 -17.90 11.32 -14.76
C SER A 182 -18.15 12.12 -13.48
N GLY A 183 -17.24 13.01 -13.08
CA GLY A 183 -17.36 13.81 -11.84
C GLY A 183 -17.18 12.98 -10.57
N TYR A 184 -16.50 11.84 -10.63
CA TYR A 184 -16.25 10.99 -9.46
C TYR A 184 -15.12 11.56 -8.59
N ASP A 185 -15.29 11.54 -7.28
CA ASP A 185 -14.24 11.85 -6.29
C ASP A 185 -13.47 10.57 -5.95
N LEU A 186 -12.68 10.10 -6.91
CA LEU A 186 -11.92 8.86 -6.82
C LEU A 186 -10.49 9.10 -7.30
N ARG A 187 -9.52 8.70 -6.48
CA ARG A 187 -8.09 8.74 -6.81
C ARG A 187 -7.58 7.36 -7.16
N PHE A 188 -6.50 7.32 -7.91
CA PHE A 188 -5.83 6.08 -8.29
C PHE A 188 -4.56 5.85 -7.48
N ALA A 189 -4.21 4.59 -7.27
CA ALA A 189 -2.90 4.22 -6.76
C ALA A 189 -2.32 3.04 -7.53
N MET A 190 -1.04 3.16 -7.87
CA MET A 190 -0.27 2.08 -8.50
C MET A 190 0.34 1.22 -7.42
N GLU A 191 0.20 -0.10 -7.57
CA GLU A 191 0.78 -1.08 -6.66
C GLU A 191 1.98 -1.75 -7.34
N PRO A 192 3.21 -1.37 -6.97
CA PRO A 192 4.41 -1.95 -7.54
C PRO A 192 4.69 -3.35 -7.01
N LYS A 193 5.17 -4.24 -7.89
CA LYS A 193 5.61 -5.58 -7.54
C LYS A 193 6.77 -5.98 -8.46
N PRO A 194 7.88 -6.57 -7.93
CA PRO A 194 9.06 -6.83 -8.76
C PRO A 194 8.87 -7.99 -9.74
N ASN A 195 8.19 -9.03 -9.30
CA ASN A 195 7.98 -10.27 -10.04
C ASN A 195 6.80 -11.05 -9.44
N GLU A 196 6.44 -12.20 -10.03
CA GLU A 196 5.33 -13.06 -9.61
C GLU A 196 3.95 -12.37 -9.73
N PRO A 197 3.05 -12.95 -10.54
CA PRO A 197 3.20 -14.23 -11.27
C PRO A 197 4.00 -14.15 -12.57
N ARG A 198 4.48 -12.97 -12.98
CA ARG A 198 5.35 -12.79 -14.14
C ARG A 198 6.82 -12.87 -13.70
N GLY A 199 7.72 -13.20 -14.62
CA GLY A 199 9.17 -13.20 -14.36
C GLY A 199 9.70 -11.81 -14.02
N ASP A 200 9.28 -10.80 -14.82
CA ASP A 200 9.57 -9.38 -14.60
C ASP A 200 8.28 -8.57 -14.74
N ILE A 201 7.99 -7.67 -13.80
CA ILE A 201 6.86 -6.74 -13.83
C ILE A 201 7.38 -5.34 -14.14
N PHE A 202 6.62 -4.55 -14.94
CA PHE A 202 7.08 -3.27 -15.48
C PHE A 202 7.20 -2.15 -14.46
N LEU A 203 6.44 -2.20 -13.36
CA LEU A 203 6.57 -1.26 -12.24
C LEU A 203 7.04 -2.02 -11.00
N PRO A 204 8.35 -2.37 -10.91
CA PRO A 204 8.83 -3.32 -9.91
C PRO A 204 8.97 -2.75 -8.50
N THR A 205 9.08 -1.43 -8.33
CA THR A 205 9.29 -0.77 -7.03
C THR A 205 8.58 0.57 -6.95
N VAL A 206 8.44 1.12 -5.75
CA VAL A 206 7.88 2.46 -5.50
C VAL A 206 8.54 3.53 -6.36
N GLY A 207 9.88 3.50 -6.48
CA GLY A 207 10.59 4.49 -7.29
C GLY A 207 10.22 4.46 -8.78
N HIS A 208 10.02 3.26 -9.36
CA HIS A 208 9.55 3.11 -10.74
C HIS A 208 8.12 3.61 -10.90
N ALA A 209 7.24 3.30 -9.95
CA ALA A 209 5.85 3.76 -9.96
C ALA A 209 5.78 5.30 -9.84
N LEU A 210 6.56 5.91 -8.95
CA LEU A 210 6.62 7.37 -8.82
C LEU A 210 7.06 8.04 -10.12
N HIS A 211 8.11 7.51 -10.78
CA HIS A 211 8.54 8.04 -12.07
C HIS A 211 7.47 7.87 -13.16
N PHE A 212 6.80 6.72 -13.21
CA PHE A 212 5.72 6.46 -14.16
C PHE A 212 4.56 7.46 -13.97
N ILE A 213 4.17 7.73 -12.72
CA ILE A 213 3.10 8.67 -12.38
C ILE A 213 3.37 10.06 -12.94
N GLU A 214 4.62 10.55 -12.88
CA GLU A 214 4.99 11.86 -13.41
C GLU A 214 4.83 11.98 -14.95
N THR A 215 4.68 10.84 -15.66
CA THR A 215 4.45 10.82 -17.11
C THR A 215 2.97 10.88 -17.50
N LEU A 216 2.06 10.80 -16.54
CA LEU A 216 0.61 10.77 -16.76
C LEU A 216 0.05 12.17 -17.08
N ASP A 217 -1.12 12.21 -17.71
CA ASP A 217 -1.84 13.45 -18.01
C ASP A 217 -2.38 14.12 -16.74
N HIS A 218 -2.70 13.31 -15.72
CA HIS A 218 -3.24 13.73 -14.43
C HIS A 218 -2.44 13.13 -13.27
N PRO A 219 -1.15 13.49 -13.11
CA PRO A 219 -0.31 12.91 -12.06
C PRO A 219 -0.82 13.23 -10.65
N GLU A 220 -1.56 14.33 -10.47
CA GLU A 220 -2.15 14.71 -9.18
C GLU A 220 -3.22 13.72 -8.68
N MET A 221 -3.88 13.01 -9.59
CA MET A 221 -4.90 12.00 -9.27
C MET A 221 -4.32 10.64 -8.92
N VAL A 222 -3.03 10.41 -9.19
CA VAL A 222 -2.41 9.09 -9.09
C VAL A 222 -1.29 9.11 -8.06
N GLY A 223 -1.34 8.20 -7.13
CA GLY A 223 -0.31 7.94 -6.14
C GLY A 223 0.14 6.48 -6.19
N VAL A 224 0.75 6.03 -5.12
CA VAL A 224 1.20 4.65 -4.94
C VAL A 224 0.46 3.97 -3.80
N ASN A 225 0.32 2.66 -3.94
CA ASN A 225 -0.08 1.69 -2.93
C ASN A 225 1.07 0.71 -2.71
N PRO A 226 2.12 1.08 -1.95
CA PRO A 226 3.22 0.17 -1.68
C PRO A 226 2.77 -0.98 -0.78
N GLU A 227 3.30 -2.18 -1.05
CA GLU A 227 3.11 -3.35 -0.21
C GLU A 227 4.43 -3.80 0.42
N PHE A 228 4.36 -4.16 1.70
CA PHE A 228 5.54 -4.59 2.48
C PHE A 228 6.26 -5.78 1.84
N ALA A 229 5.49 -6.80 1.42
CA ALA A 229 6.05 -7.99 0.78
C ALA A 229 6.77 -7.66 -0.52
N HIS A 230 6.18 -6.82 -1.36
CA HIS A 230 6.69 -6.53 -2.68
C HIS A 230 8.07 -5.84 -2.67
N GLU A 231 8.27 -4.84 -1.81
CA GLU A 231 9.58 -4.19 -1.67
C GLU A 231 10.62 -5.16 -1.05
N THR A 232 10.20 -5.99 -0.09
CA THR A 232 11.06 -7.02 0.51
C THR A 232 11.47 -8.09 -0.51
N MET A 233 10.57 -8.49 -1.42
CA MET A 233 10.88 -9.37 -2.55
C MET A 233 11.95 -8.78 -3.48
N ALA A 234 11.94 -7.46 -3.67
CA ALA A 234 12.98 -6.74 -4.41
C ALA A 234 14.30 -6.59 -3.62
N GLY A 235 14.35 -7.03 -2.36
CA GLY A 235 15.51 -6.88 -1.50
C GLY A 235 15.69 -5.46 -0.95
N LEU A 236 14.61 -4.68 -0.90
CA LEU A 236 14.60 -3.30 -0.45
C LEU A 236 13.97 -3.17 0.94
N SER A 237 14.26 -2.06 1.61
CA SER A 237 13.64 -1.72 2.89
C SER A 237 12.30 -1.02 2.66
N PHE A 238 11.25 -1.57 3.23
CA PHE A 238 9.89 -1.07 3.01
C PHE A 238 9.68 0.33 3.61
N HIS A 239 10.17 0.56 4.84
CA HIS A 239 10.00 1.91 5.43
C HIS A 239 10.77 3.00 4.65
N HIS A 240 11.88 2.67 3.97
CA HIS A 240 12.52 3.61 3.04
C HIS A 240 11.65 3.90 1.82
N ALA A 241 11.03 2.87 1.23
CA ALA A 241 10.11 3.05 0.10
C ALA A 241 8.91 3.93 0.49
N ILE A 242 8.34 3.73 1.68
CA ILE A 242 7.30 4.59 2.23
C ILE A 242 7.81 6.02 2.45
N GLY A 243 9.06 6.18 2.91
CA GLY A 243 9.71 7.49 3.00
C GLY A 243 9.74 8.24 1.67
N HIS A 244 10.04 7.55 0.56
CA HIS A 244 9.98 8.12 -0.80
C HIS A 244 8.55 8.53 -1.20
N ALA A 245 7.55 7.68 -0.93
CA ALA A 245 6.16 7.95 -1.26
C ALA A 245 5.62 9.16 -0.46
N LEU A 246 5.95 9.27 0.83
CA LEU A 246 5.61 10.40 1.69
C LEU A 246 6.31 11.69 1.23
N TRP A 247 7.60 11.63 0.92
CA TRP A 247 8.36 12.78 0.42
C TRP A 247 7.81 13.34 -0.89
N ALA A 248 7.34 12.44 -1.78
CA ALA A 248 6.69 12.81 -3.04
C ALA A 248 5.22 13.26 -2.88
N ASN A 249 4.61 13.18 -1.69
CA ASN A 249 3.18 13.37 -1.43
C ASN A 249 2.30 12.43 -2.29
N LYS A 250 2.74 11.18 -2.47
CA LYS A 250 2.11 10.18 -3.33
C LYS A 250 1.67 8.91 -2.58
N LEU A 251 1.80 8.85 -1.26
CA LEU A 251 1.29 7.72 -0.49
C LEU A 251 -0.24 7.86 -0.35
N PHE A 252 -0.99 7.23 -1.27
CA PHE A 252 -2.45 7.31 -1.28
C PHE A 252 -3.11 6.13 -0.57
N HIS A 253 -2.45 4.99 -0.55
CA HIS A 253 -2.86 3.78 0.14
C HIS A 253 -1.60 3.01 0.57
N ILE A 254 -1.74 2.01 1.43
CA ILE A 254 -0.63 1.17 1.88
C ILE A 254 -1.13 -0.23 2.21
N ASP A 255 -0.38 -1.24 1.77
CA ASP A 255 -0.64 -2.65 2.07
C ASP A 255 0.37 -3.19 3.07
N LEU A 256 -0.17 -3.68 4.18
CA LEU A 256 0.56 -4.15 5.35
C LEU A 256 0.50 -5.67 5.44
N ASN A 257 1.64 -6.31 5.39
CA ASN A 257 1.81 -7.73 5.62
C ASN A 257 3.21 -8.03 6.18
N SER A 258 3.69 -9.23 6.07
CA SER A 258 5.05 -9.66 6.41
C SER A 258 5.58 -10.62 5.38
N GLN A 259 6.89 -10.56 5.15
CA GLN A 259 7.56 -11.27 4.08
C GLN A 259 8.96 -11.72 4.50
N ARG A 260 9.36 -12.92 4.12
CA ARG A 260 10.76 -13.37 4.22
C ARG A 260 11.53 -12.98 2.97
N ILE A 261 12.68 -12.37 3.16
CA ILE A 261 13.56 -12.00 2.03
C ILE A 261 13.90 -13.22 1.16
N GLY A 262 13.89 -13.04 -0.17
CA GLY A 262 14.24 -14.06 -1.12
C GLY A 262 13.22 -15.19 -1.28
N ARG A 263 11.96 -14.95 -0.91
CA ARG A 263 10.84 -15.87 -1.11
C ARG A 263 9.85 -15.31 -2.14
N TYR A 264 8.91 -16.19 -2.58
CA TYR A 264 7.71 -15.78 -3.28
C TYR A 264 6.84 -14.95 -2.35
N ASP A 265 5.82 -14.31 -2.88
CA ASP A 265 4.85 -13.54 -2.12
C ASP A 265 4.12 -14.42 -1.11
N GLN A 266 4.32 -14.14 0.18
CA GLN A 266 3.85 -15.02 1.25
C GLN A 266 2.66 -14.46 2.00
N ASP A 267 2.41 -13.17 1.93
CA ASP A 267 1.28 -12.47 2.56
C ASP A 267 1.03 -12.86 4.00
N PHE A 268 2.10 -12.95 4.78
CA PHE A 268 1.99 -13.28 6.19
C PHE A 268 1.32 -12.14 6.98
N ARG A 269 0.71 -12.51 8.09
CA ARG A 269 0.16 -11.55 9.05
C ARG A 269 1.17 -10.47 9.41
N PHE A 270 0.74 -9.22 9.42
CA PHE A 270 1.60 -8.07 9.74
C PHE A 270 2.38 -8.27 11.04
N GLY A 271 3.69 -8.05 10.98
CA GLY A 271 4.63 -8.22 12.08
C GLY A 271 4.98 -9.67 12.43
N ALA A 272 4.56 -10.67 11.62
CA ALA A 272 4.87 -12.08 11.88
C ALA A 272 6.34 -12.45 11.65
N GLU A 273 7.02 -11.73 10.74
CA GLU A 273 8.41 -12.02 10.35
C GLU A 273 9.36 -10.90 10.78
N ASP A 274 9.41 -9.78 10.10
CA ASP A 274 10.34 -8.68 10.41
C ASP A 274 9.71 -7.64 11.34
N LEU A 275 9.76 -7.90 12.64
CA LEU A 275 9.20 -7.03 13.66
C LEU A 275 9.92 -5.67 13.75
N LYS A 276 11.24 -5.65 13.48
CA LYS A 276 12.03 -4.42 13.52
C LYS A 276 11.69 -3.49 12.35
N GLU A 277 11.58 -4.02 11.14
CA GLU A 277 11.14 -3.26 9.97
C GLU A 277 9.69 -2.78 10.15
N SER A 278 8.81 -3.64 10.68
CA SER A 278 7.43 -3.25 11.00
C SER A 278 7.36 -2.10 12.00
N PHE A 279 8.24 -2.10 13.03
CA PHE A 279 8.35 -0.98 13.98
C PHE A 279 8.82 0.30 13.29
N LEU A 280 9.85 0.23 12.46
CA LEU A 280 10.39 1.41 11.75
C LEU A 280 9.33 2.01 10.82
N LEU A 281 8.58 1.16 10.13
CA LEU A 281 7.44 1.56 9.30
C LEU A 281 6.36 2.27 10.10
N VAL A 282 5.86 1.63 11.17
CA VAL A 282 4.80 2.23 12.01
C VAL A 282 5.26 3.54 12.59
N ARG A 283 6.48 3.62 13.13
CA ARG A 283 7.06 4.87 13.64
C ARG A 283 7.12 5.97 12.57
N LEU A 284 7.45 5.62 11.33
CA LEU A 284 7.48 6.57 10.21
C LEU A 284 6.08 7.11 9.90
N LEU A 285 5.07 6.23 9.79
CA LEU A 285 3.69 6.60 9.51
C LEU A 285 3.09 7.49 10.61
N GLU A 286 3.29 7.12 11.89
CA GLU A 286 2.82 7.90 13.03
C GLU A 286 3.46 9.30 13.06
N ARG A 287 4.77 9.40 12.84
CA ARG A 287 5.48 10.69 12.80
C ARG A 287 5.11 11.55 11.60
N ALA A 288 4.77 10.93 10.48
CA ALA A 288 4.30 11.65 9.30
C ALA A 288 2.83 12.09 9.41
N GLY A 289 2.09 11.61 10.42
CA GLY A 289 0.67 11.88 10.57
C GLY A 289 -0.16 11.26 9.44
N TYR A 290 0.22 10.06 8.95
CA TYR A 290 -0.53 9.38 7.90
C TYR A 290 -1.94 9.04 8.39
N ALA A 291 -2.95 9.57 7.72
CA ALA A 291 -4.36 9.43 8.08
C ALA A 291 -5.16 8.57 7.09
N GLY A 292 -4.51 8.01 6.09
CA GLY A 292 -5.12 7.11 5.11
C GLY A 292 -5.47 5.74 5.69
N PRO A 293 -6.15 4.88 4.91
CA PRO A 293 -6.40 3.49 5.30
C PRO A 293 -5.09 2.73 5.54
N LEU A 294 -5.10 1.90 6.58
CA LEU A 294 -4.05 0.92 6.90
C LEU A 294 -4.59 -0.45 6.51
N HIS A 295 -4.33 -0.83 5.27
CA HIS A 295 -4.86 -2.04 4.69
C HIS A 295 -3.97 -3.23 5.00
N PHE A 296 -4.58 -4.36 5.37
CA PHE A 296 -3.86 -5.62 5.55
C PHE A 296 -4.10 -6.51 4.33
N ASP A 297 -3.17 -6.49 3.36
CA ASP A 297 -3.13 -7.45 2.26
C ASP A 297 -2.30 -8.66 2.67
N ALA A 298 -2.95 -9.54 3.37
CA ALA A 298 -2.39 -10.75 3.94
C ALA A 298 -3.50 -11.76 4.18
N HIS A 299 -3.15 -13.00 4.48
CA HIS A 299 -4.15 -14.02 4.76
C HIS A 299 -3.74 -14.95 5.91
N SER A 300 -4.74 -15.58 6.54
CA SER A 300 -4.49 -16.62 7.53
C SER A 300 -3.81 -17.83 6.88
N TYR A 301 -3.00 -18.56 7.67
CA TYR A 301 -2.36 -19.79 7.19
C TYR A 301 -3.39 -20.78 6.62
N ARG A 302 -2.98 -21.54 5.62
CA ARG A 302 -3.83 -22.52 4.95
C ARG A 302 -4.39 -23.59 5.90
N ASN A 303 -3.68 -23.92 6.97
CA ASN A 303 -4.05 -24.91 7.98
C ASN A 303 -4.98 -24.39 9.07
N GLU A 304 -5.38 -23.10 9.02
CA GLU A 304 -6.37 -22.56 9.94
C GLU A 304 -7.80 -22.88 9.50
N ASN A 305 -8.71 -22.94 10.48
CA ASN A 305 -10.16 -23.01 10.27
C ASN A 305 -10.78 -21.59 10.09
N ALA A 306 -12.10 -21.52 10.02
CA ALA A 306 -12.81 -20.23 9.87
C ALA A 306 -12.58 -19.27 11.07
N GLU A 307 -12.42 -19.78 12.29
CA GLU A 307 -12.15 -18.96 13.47
C GLU A 307 -10.75 -18.33 13.40
N GLY A 308 -9.75 -19.11 12.96
CA GLY A 308 -8.38 -18.64 12.79
C GLY A 308 -8.22 -17.51 11.77
N VAL A 309 -9.18 -17.33 10.84
CA VAL A 309 -9.21 -16.17 9.94
C VAL A 309 -9.48 -14.88 10.74
N TRP A 310 -10.37 -14.94 11.71
CA TRP A 310 -10.70 -13.76 12.52
C TRP A 310 -9.64 -13.47 13.58
N ASP A 311 -8.98 -14.50 14.11
CA ASP A 311 -7.78 -14.36 14.94
C ASP A 311 -6.64 -13.68 14.16
N PHE A 312 -6.47 -14.03 12.88
CA PHE A 312 -5.53 -13.37 12.00
C PHE A 312 -5.86 -11.87 11.86
N ALA A 313 -7.12 -11.52 11.55
CA ALA A 313 -7.53 -10.13 11.39
C ALA A 313 -7.34 -9.31 12.68
N ALA A 314 -7.79 -9.85 13.82
CA ALA A 314 -7.59 -9.24 15.14
C ALA A 314 -6.09 -9.07 15.45
N GLY A 315 -5.27 -10.07 15.11
CA GLY A 315 -3.82 -10.07 15.33
C GLY A 315 -3.08 -9.01 14.51
N CYS A 316 -3.49 -8.77 13.25
CA CYS A 316 -2.94 -7.68 12.42
C CYS A 316 -3.12 -6.32 13.11
N MET A 317 -4.35 -5.99 13.48
CA MET A 317 -4.69 -4.72 14.15
C MET A 317 -3.98 -4.57 15.50
N ALA A 318 -3.95 -5.64 16.30
CA ALA A 318 -3.30 -5.64 17.62
C ALA A 318 -1.80 -5.40 17.49
N THR A 319 -1.14 -6.02 16.51
CA THR A 319 0.29 -5.83 16.26
C THR A 319 0.60 -4.39 15.88
N TYR A 320 -0.18 -3.79 14.97
CA TYR A 320 0.04 -2.38 14.59
C TYR A 320 -0.10 -1.45 15.80
N ARG A 321 -1.19 -1.59 16.58
CA ARG A 321 -1.42 -0.77 17.80
C ARG A 321 -0.28 -0.91 18.81
N ALA A 322 0.18 -2.14 19.07
CA ALA A 322 1.30 -2.39 19.97
C ALA A 322 2.60 -1.73 19.48
N LEU A 323 2.86 -1.76 18.17
CA LEU A 323 4.03 -1.10 17.59
C LEU A 323 3.91 0.42 17.62
N ALA A 324 2.72 1.00 17.43
CA ALA A 324 2.48 2.43 17.55
C ALA A 324 2.72 2.93 19.00
N GLU A 325 2.22 2.19 20.01
CA GLU A 325 2.51 2.49 21.42
C GLU A 325 4.01 2.41 21.73
N LYS A 326 4.70 1.38 21.22
CA LYS A 326 6.15 1.22 21.40
C LYS A 326 6.94 2.33 20.67
N ALA A 327 6.48 2.79 19.51
CA ALA A 327 7.09 3.89 18.77
C ALA A 327 6.98 5.20 19.55
N ALA A 328 5.79 5.51 20.09
CA ALA A 328 5.58 6.67 20.94
C ALA A 328 6.45 6.60 22.22
N HIS A 329 6.53 5.43 22.84
CA HIS A 329 7.38 5.22 24.00
C HIS A 329 8.86 5.41 23.66
N PHE A 330 9.37 4.79 22.60
CA PHE A 330 10.75 4.94 22.13
C PHE A 330 11.10 6.42 21.91
N ASP A 331 10.26 7.16 21.19
CA ASP A 331 10.49 8.58 20.91
C ASP A 331 10.43 9.48 22.16
N SER A 332 9.76 9.04 23.24
CA SER A 332 9.68 9.76 24.52
C SER A 332 10.91 9.59 25.41
N LEU A 333 11.75 8.59 25.15
CA LEU A 333 12.92 8.28 26.00
C LEU A 333 13.98 9.40 25.95
N PRO A 334 14.40 9.97 27.09
CA PRO A 334 15.37 11.09 27.11
C PRO A 334 16.70 10.75 26.45
N ASP A 335 17.18 9.52 26.58
CA ASP A 335 18.44 9.08 25.97
C ASP A 335 18.32 8.83 24.46
N VAL A 336 17.14 8.49 23.94
CA VAL A 336 16.84 8.49 22.51
C VAL A 336 16.83 9.91 21.97
N GLN A 337 16.14 10.83 22.63
CA GLN A 337 16.08 12.23 22.23
C GLN A 337 17.48 12.88 22.24
N ALA A 338 18.26 12.63 23.26
CA ALA A 338 19.65 13.12 23.36
C ALA A 338 20.54 12.53 22.25
N ALA A 339 20.41 11.24 21.95
CA ALA A 339 21.16 10.59 20.90
C ALA A 339 20.78 11.13 19.51
N LEU A 340 19.49 11.30 19.23
CA LEU A 340 19.00 11.89 17.98
C LEU A 340 19.47 13.35 17.80
N ALA A 341 19.38 14.17 18.86
CA ALA A 341 19.86 15.54 18.83
C ALA A 341 21.38 15.62 18.61
N GLY A 342 22.15 14.67 19.16
CA GLY A 342 23.58 14.57 18.92
C GLY A 342 23.96 14.03 17.54
N ALA A 343 23.11 13.17 16.97
CA ALA A 343 23.36 12.52 15.68
C ALA A 343 22.99 13.39 14.47
N SER A 344 21.95 14.20 14.57
CA SER A 344 21.46 15.01 13.45
C SER A 344 21.58 16.50 13.74
N GLN A 345 21.99 17.24 12.72
CA GLN A 345 21.81 18.68 12.64
C GLN A 345 20.67 18.94 11.67
N PRO A 346 19.51 19.43 12.16
CA PRO A 346 18.31 19.53 11.33
C PRO A 346 18.36 20.64 10.27
N ASP A 347 19.35 21.51 10.32
CA ASP A 347 19.51 22.57 9.34
C ASP A 347 19.89 21.99 7.97
N LEU A 348 18.88 21.83 7.13
CA LEU A 348 19.02 21.56 5.69
C LEU A 348 19.57 22.80 4.94
N ALA A 349 20.09 23.79 5.63
CA ALA A 349 20.47 25.08 5.11
C ALA A 349 21.79 25.08 4.31
N LEU A 350 22.19 23.97 3.75
CA LEU A 350 23.09 23.93 2.60
C LEU A 350 22.32 24.32 1.32
N SER A 351 21.42 25.29 1.41
CA SER A 351 20.64 25.63 0.23
C SER A 351 21.33 26.70 -0.56
N SER A 352 21.41 26.50 -1.87
CA SER A 352 21.62 27.55 -2.86
C SER A 352 20.66 28.76 -2.69
N ALA A 353 19.64 28.62 -1.85
CA ALA A 353 18.69 29.65 -1.47
C ALA A 353 19.00 30.35 -0.12
N GLY A 354 19.93 29.83 0.68
CA GLY A 354 20.15 30.27 2.07
C GLY A 354 21.44 31.03 2.37
N GLY A 355 22.36 31.16 1.42
CA GLY A 355 23.45 32.09 1.59
C GLY A 355 24.87 31.56 1.69
N ASP A 356 25.11 30.24 1.58
CA ASP A 356 26.48 29.76 1.47
C ASP A 356 27.00 29.87 0.05
N SER A 357 28.05 30.66 -0.15
CA SER A 357 28.67 30.76 -1.46
C SER A 357 29.41 29.46 -1.84
N ALA A 358 29.56 29.18 -3.12
CA ALA A 358 30.37 28.06 -3.58
C ALA A 358 31.79 28.10 -3.04
N ASP A 359 32.35 29.31 -2.79
CA ASP A 359 33.69 29.48 -2.25
C ASP A 359 33.75 29.14 -0.75
N THR A 360 32.69 29.43 0.00
CA THR A 360 32.58 29.03 1.42
C THR A 360 32.57 27.51 1.52
N LEU A 361 31.71 26.82 0.74
CA LEU A 361 31.60 25.35 0.72
C LEU A 361 32.93 24.68 0.31
N LYS A 362 33.63 25.25 -0.68
CA LYS A 362 34.95 24.76 -1.10
C LYS A 362 36.00 24.95 -0.02
N ALA A 363 35.97 26.07 0.72
CA ALA A 363 36.90 26.35 1.79
C ALA A 363 36.71 25.40 2.99
N GLU A 364 35.53 24.86 3.21
CA GLU A 364 35.22 23.86 4.25
C GLU A 364 35.70 22.45 3.90
N ALA A 365 35.96 22.15 2.64
CA ALA A 365 36.39 20.84 2.17
C ALA A 365 37.89 20.63 2.30
N THR A 366 38.45 20.92 3.48
CA THR A 366 39.87 20.68 3.82
C THR A 366 40.06 19.32 4.47
N TRP A 367 41.24 18.73 4.37
CA TRP A 367 41.57 17.45 5.02
C TRP A 367 41.42 17.54 6.55
N GLU A 368 41.82 18.65 7.16
CA GLU A 368 41.70 18.88 8.60
C GLU A 368 40.25 18.90 9.06
N ASN A 369 39.34 19.52 8.29
CA ASN A 369 37.93 19.51 8.59
C ASN A 369 37.34 18.10 8.39
N LEU A 370 37.71 17.38 7.34
CA LEU A 370 37.25 16.02 7.08
C LEU A 370 37.72 15.05 8.17
N ASP A 371 38.97 15.14 8.62
CA ASP A 371 39.51 14.34 9.71
C ASP A 371 38.75 14.60 11.03
N SER A 372 38.46 15.87 11.34
CA SER A 372 37.66 16.24 12.51
C SER A 372 36.25 15.72 12.43
N LEU A 373 35.60 15.78 11.27
CA LEU A 373 34.26 15.24 11.05
C LEU A 373 34.21 13.69 11.11
N ALA A 374 35.33 13.05 10.72
CA ALA A 374 35.44 11.58 10.78
C ALA A 374 35.47 11.04 12.22
N GLU A 375 35.91 11.81 13.19
CA GLU A 375 35.91 11.43 14.62
C GLU A 375 34.52 11.46 15.24
N ARG A 376 33.51 12.00 14.55
CA ARG A 376 32.16 12.16 15.09
C ARG A 376 31.40 10.82 15.16
N GLY A 377 30.87 10.49 16.33
CA GLY A 377 29.96 9.37 16.54
C GLY A 377 28.49 9.77 16.28
N TYR A 378 27.68 8.82 15.73
CA TYR A 378 26.28 9.04 15.35
C TYR A 378 25.30 8.24 16.21
N TYR A 379 25.75 7.60 17.28
CA TYR A 379 24.92 6.88 18.26
C TYR A 379 24.07 5.72 17.70
N ASN A 380 24.37 5.22 16.51
CA ASN A 380 23.56 4.18 15.86
C ASN A 380 23.47 2.91 16.70
N GLU A 381 24.57 2.42 17.25
CA GLU A 381 24.59 1.23 18.11
C GLU A 381 23.73 1.42 19.37
N LYS A 382 23.78 2.60 19.96
CA LYS A 382 22.97 2.92 21.15
C LYS A 382 21.49 2.97 20.81
N LEU A 383 21.12 3.63 19.72
CA LEU A 383 19.73 3.76 19.26
C LEU A 383 19.15 2.39 18.88
N ASP A 384 19.95 1.59 18.18
CA ASP A 384 19.54 0.25 17.77
C ASP A 384 19.33 -0.68 18.98
N GLN A 385 20.24 -0.64 19.96
CA GLN A 385 20.08 -1.42 21.18
C GLN A 385 18.85 -1.02 21.98
N ILE A 386 18.57 0.28 22.12
CA ILE A 386 17.38 0.78 22.82
C ILE A 386 16.11 0.33 22.09
N LEU A 387 16.11 0.37 20.75
CA LEU A 387 15.00 -0.14 19.94
C LEU A 387 14.71 -1.62 20.25
N VAL A 388 15.75 -2.46 20.27
CA VAL A 388 15.61 -3.89 20.61
C VAL A 388 15.05 -4.07 22.02
N GLU A 389 15.53 -3.29 22.99
CA GLU A 389 15.06 -3.35 24.40
C GLU A 389 13.56 -2.97 24.49
N VAL A 390 13.13 -1.93 23.77
CA VAL A 390 11.73 -1.50 23.70
C VAL A 390 10.86 -2.59 23.05
N LEU A 391 11.32 -3.21 21.95
CA LEU A 391 10.59 -4.30 21.30
C LEU A 391 10.44 -5.51 22.21
N LEU A 392 11.49 -5.86 22.95
CA LEU A 392 11.47 -6.96 23.92
C LEU A 392 10.70 -6.64 25.22
N GLY A 393 10.30 -5.38 25.42
CA GLY A 393 9.56 -4.97 26.62
C GLY A 393 10.41 -4.94 27.91
N VAL A 394 11.72 -4.81 27.79
CA VAL A 394 12.65 -4.69 28.94
C VAL A 394 12.99 -3.23 29.25
N ARG A 395 12.46 -2.34 28.45
CA ARG A 395 12.60 -0.90 28.62
C ARG A 395 11.29 -0.18 28.30
#